data_914a3d266d742c55c2d537376327ef47
#
_entry.id   914a3d266d742c55c2d537376327ef47
#
_cell.length_a   1.000
_cell.length_b   1.000
_cell.length_c   1.000
_cell.angle_alpha   90.00
_cell.angle_beta   90.00
_cell.angle_gamma   90.00
#
_symmetry.space_group_name_H-M   'P 1'
#
loop_
_entity.id
_entity.type
_entity.pdbx_description
1 polymer ?
#
loop_
_entity_poly.entity_id
_entity_poly.type
_entity_poly.pdbx_seq_one_letter_code
_entity_poly.pdbx_strand_id
1 'polypeptide(L)'
;AVEVGKKNIGKACNKIIDKYKDLSPVHSLNNLAIVVWAFLSFQDSFDEAVGEAVSAGWDTDCNGATVGGLFGLANGEIPSKWTDPWKGKVNTTISGIGELSLENLIQRTENLRENISSQLKKS
;
A
#
# COMPACT_ATOMS: atom_id res chain seq x y z
N ALA A 1 -0.22 -28.81 2.23
CA ALA A 1 -1.17 -27.77 2.68
C ALA A 1 -0.82 -26.40 2.07
N VAL A 2 0.44 -25.94 2.14
CA VAL A 2 0.87 -24.63 1.61
C VAL A 2 0.66 -24.50 0.10
N GLU A 3 0.98 -25.55 -0.67
CA GLU A 3 0.83 -25.55 -2.14
C GLU A 3 -0.64 -25.51 -2.59
N VAL A 4 -1.53 -26.18 -1.85
CA VAL A 4 -2.98 -26.14 -2.09
C VAL A 4 -3.56 -24.76 -1.75
N GLY A 5 -3.05 -24.12 -0.69
CA GLY A 5 -3.41 -22.76 -0.32
C GLY A 5 -3.07 -21.76 -1.42
N LYS A 6 -1.82 -21.74 -1.89
CA LYS A 6 -1.35 -20.86 -2.97
C LYS A 6 -2.15 -21.04 -4.28
N LYS A 7 -2.49 -22.27 -4.63
CA LYS A 7 -3.32 -22.57 -5.81
C LYS A 7 -4.76 -22.01 -5.70
N ASN A 8 -5.33 -22.00 -4.51
CA ASN A 8 -6.66 -21.42 -4.28
C ASN A 8 -6.62 -19.88 -4.28
N ILE A 9 -5.55 -19.29 -3.76
CA ILE A 9 -5.32 -17.84 -3.78
C ILE A 9 -5.20 -17.33 -5.22
N GLY A 10 -4.39 -17.97 -6.07
CA GLY A 10 -4.29 -17.63 -7.49
C GLY A 10 -5.61 -17.76 -8.25
N LYS A 11 -6.44 -18.77 -7.92
CA LYS A 11 -7.78 -18.89 -8.49
C LYS A 11 -8.71 -17.74 -8.07
N ALA A 12 -8.57 -17.22 -6.86
CA ALA A 12 -9.35 -16.07 -6.40
C ALA A 12 -8.98 -14.81 -7.18
N CYS A 13 -7.69 -14.54 -7.39
CA CYS A 13 -7.20 -13.46 -8.22
C CYS A 13 -7.77 -13.53 -9.64
N ASN A 14 -7.68 -14.69 -10.30
CA ASN A 14 -8.21 -14.89 -11.65
C ASN A 14 -9.72 -14.61 -11.73
N LYS A 15 -10.50 -14.97 -10.71
CA LYS A 15 -11.93 -14.64 -10.67
C LYS A 15 -12.20 -13.15 -10.58
N ILE A 16 -11.35 -12.41 -9.86
CA ILE A 16 -11.43 -10.94 -9.80
C ILE A 16 -11.13 -10.35 -11.17
N ILE A 17 -10.06 -10.80 -11.81
CA ILE A 17 -9.65 -10.34 -13.14
C ILE A 17 -10.79 -10.63 -14.16
N ASP A 18 -11.31 -11.83 -14.20
CA ASP A 18 -12.39 -12.20 -15.10
C ASP A 18 -13.66 -11.37 -14.88
N LYS A 19 -13.99 -11.10 -13.61
CA LYS A 19 -15.19 -10.32 -13.24
C LYS A 19 -15.11 -8.87 -13.71
N TYR A 20 -13.93 -8.28 -13.68
CA TYR A 20 -13.74 -6.85 -13.94
C TYR A 20 -12.95 -6.55 -15.23
N LYS A 21 -12.74 -7.54 -16.10
CA LYS A 21 -11.94 -7.42 -17.32
C LYS A 21 -12.39 -6.31 -18.29
N ASP A 22 -13.67 -5.95 -18.26
CA ASP A 22 -14.25 -4.93 -19.13
C ASP A 22 -14.11 -3.50 -18.58
N LEU A 23 -13.56 -3.33 -17.36
CA LEU A 23 -13.26 -2.03 -16.79
C LEU A 23 -11.90 -1.52 -17.26
N SER A 24 -11.73 -0.18 -17.25
CA SER A 24 -10.42 0.42 -17.47
C SER A 24 -9.38 -0.13 -16.48
N PRO A 25 -8.13 -0.39 -16.89
CA PRO A 25 -7.07 -0.83 -15.99
C PRO A 25 -6.87 0.05 -14.74
N VAL A 26 -7.15 1.34 -14.85
CA VAL A 26 -7.04 2.31 -13.75
C VAL A 26 -8.37 2.61 -13.05
N HIS A 27 -9.39 1.78 -13.26
CA HIS A 27 -10.68 1.98 -12.60
C HIS A 27 -10.58 1.59 -11.12
N SER A 28 -11.16 2.39 -10.22
CA SER A 28 -11.03 2.21 -8.77
C SER A 28 -11.58 0.88 -8.25
N LEU A 29 -12.65 0.36 -8.86
CA LEU A 29 -13.33 -0.85 -8.36
C LEU A 29 -12.51 -2.12 -8.55
N ASN A 30 -11.92 -2.33 -9.73
CA ASN A 30 -11.09 -3.51 -10.00
C ASN A 30 -9.78 -3.45 -9.21
N ASN A 31 -9.15 -2.27 -9.11
CA ASN A 31 -7.94 -2.07 -8.33
C ASN A 31 -8.19 -2.25 -6.82
N LEU A 32 -9.30 -1.72 -6.28
CA LEU A 32 -9.69 -1.99 -4.90
C LEU A 32 -9.87 -3.50 -4.64
N ALA A 33 -10.47 -4.24 -5.57
CA ALA A 33 -10.64 -5.68 -5.41
C ALA A 33 -9.30 -6.43 -5.34
N ILE A 34 -8.29 -6.03 -6.14
CA ILE A 34 -6.92 -6.58 -6.06
C ILE A 34 -6.26 -6.23 -4.73
N VAL A 35 -6.35 -4.97 -4.29
CA VAL A 35 -5.78 -4.53 -3.01
C VAL A 35 -6.36 -5.33 -1.83
N VAL A 36 -7.69 -5.45 -1.76
CA VAL A 36 -8.35 -6.20 -0.70
C VAL A 36 -7.96 -7.69 -0.74
N TRP A 37 -7.95 -8.29 -1.93
CA TRP A 37 -7.54 -9.68 -2.10
C TRP A 37 -6.10 -9.91 -1.64
N ALA A 38 -5.14 -9.11 -2.10
CA ALA A 38 -3.73 -9.28 -1.78
C ALA A 38 -3.47 -9.06 -0.28
N PHE A 39 -4.01 -7.97 0.29
CA PHE A 39 -3.85 -7.67 1.71
C PHE A 39 -4.42 -8.76 2.62
N LEU A 40 -5.63 -9.28 2.33
CA LEU A 40 -6.25 -10.30 3.16
C LEU A 40 -5.66 -11.70 2.95
N SER A 41 -5.12 -12.00 1.77
CA SER A 41 -4.56 -13.32 1.47
C SER A 41 -3.15 -13.54 2.00
N PHE A 42 -2.40 -12.44 2.23
CA PHE A 42 -0.98 -12.50 2.58
C PHE A 42 -0.64 -11.64 3.82
N GLN A 43 -1.50 -11.67 4.83
CA GLN A 43 -1.38 -10.84 6.05
C GLN A 43 -0.07 -11.01 6.81
N ASP A 44 0.58 -12.17 6.68
CA ASP A 44 1.80 -12.53 7.40
C ASP A 44 3.09 -12.24 6.61
N SER A 45 2.96 -11.74 5.37
CA SER A 45 4.11 -11.53 4.48
C SER A 45 3.97 -10.26 3.64
N PHE A 46 4.71 -9.22 4.01
CA PHE A 46 4.78 -7.98 3.23
C PHE A 46 5.18 -8.24 1.77
N ASP A 47 6.19 -9.10 1.56
CA ASP A 47 6.71 -9.39 0.22
C ASP A 47 5.65 -10.05 -0.67
N GLU A 48 4.93 -11.04 -0.11
CA GLU A 48 3.88 -11.72 -0.86
C GLU A 48 2.69 -10.77 -1.10
N ALA A 49 2.29 -10.00 -0.10
CA ALA A 49 1.17 -9.06 -0.25
C ALA A 49 1.42 -8.03 -1.35
N VAL A 50 2.56 -7.35 -1.30
CA VAL A 50 2.93 -6.34 -2.31
C VAL A 50 3.25 -7.00 -3.66
N GLY A 51 4.01 -8.10 -3.66
CA GLY A 51 4.39 -8.80 -4.88
C GLY A 51 3.20 -9.34 -5.65
N GLU A 52 2.23 -9.94 -4.98
CA GLU A 52 1.02 -10.47 -5.61
C GLU A 52 0.08 -9.36 -6.09
N ALA A 53 -0.04 -8.25 -5.34
CA ALA A 53 -0.81 -7.09 -5.80
C ALA A 53 -0.25 -6.52 -7.12
N VAL A 54 1.08 -6.40 -7.24
CA VAL A 54 1.75 -5.95 -8.46
C VAL A 54 1.63 -6.98 -9.57
N SER A 55 1.82 -8.27 -9.27
CA SER A 55 1.73 -9.37 -10.24
C SER A 55 0.34 -9.55 -10.83
N ALA A 56 -0.70 -9.14 -10.14
CA ALA A 56 -2.08 -9.20 -10.62
C ALA A 56 -2.35 -8.25 -11.81
N GLY A 57 -1.50 -7.25 -12.04
CA GLY A 57 -1.63 -6.32 -13.15
C GLY A 57 -2.50 -5.09 -12.84
N TRP A 58 -3.08 -4.48 -13.88
CA TRP A 58 -3.83 -3.22 -13.88
C TRP A 58 -2.96 -2.05 -13.38
N ASP A 59 -3.39 -1.31 -12.37
CA ASP A 59 -2.69 -0.15 -11.79
C ASP A 59 -1.68 -0.61 -10.73
N THR A 60 -0.60 -1.20 -11.18
CA THR A 60 0.35 -1.97 -10.36
C THR A 60 1.06 -1.14 -9.30
N ASP A 61 1.45 0.09 -9.63
CA ASP A 61 2.14 1.01 -8.73
C ASP A 61 1.21 1.51 -7.62
N CYS A 62 -0.01 1.94 -7.96
CA CYS A 62 -1.01 2.33 -6.97
C CYS A 62 -1.44 1.15 -6.09
N ASN A 63 -1.64 -0.04 -6.67
CA ASN A 63 -2.02 -1.23 -5.91
C ASN A 63 -0.91 -1.65 -4.93
N GLY A 64 0.34 -1.72 -5.40
CA GLY A 64 1.49 -2.03 -4.56
C GLY A 64 1.69 -1.03 -3.43
N ALA A 65 1.60 0.27 -3.73
CA ALA A 65 1.71 1.33 -2.73
C ALA A 65 0.59 1.25 -1.68
N THR A 66 -0.64 0.99 -2.11
CA THR A 66 -1.80 0.89 -1.20
C THR A 66 -1.69 -0.32 -0.28
N VAL A 67 -1.34 -1.50 -0.82
CA VAL A 67 -1.13 -2.72 -0.02
C VAL A 67 0.02 -2.53 0.97
N GLY A 68 1.14 -1.95 0.53
CA GLY A 68 2.27 -1.65 1.40
C GLY A 68 1.91 -0.71 2.54
N GLY A 69 1.16 0.35 2.25
CA GLY A 69 0.67 1.29 3.27
C GLY A 69 -0.28 0.63 4.28
N LEU A 70 -1.24 -0.18 3.81
CA LEU A 70 -2.15 -0.92 4.68
C LEU A 70 -1.40 -1.93 5.55
N PHE A 71 -0.40 -2.61 4.99
CA PHE A 71 0.42 -3.56 5.74
C PHE A 71 1.22 -2.88 6.84
N GLY A 72 1.87 -1.75 6.53
CA GLY A 72 2.59 -0.95 7.51
C GLY A 72 1.68 -0.41 8.61
N LEU A 73 0.46 0.02 8.28
CA LEU A 73 -0.53 0.48 9.24
C LEU A 73 -1.00 -0.65 10.18
N ALA A 74 -1.21 -1.85 9.64
CA ALA A 74 -1.71 -3.00 10.40
C ALA A 74 -0.64 -3.62 11.30
N ASN A 75 0.61 -3.67 10.86
CA ASN A 75 1.70 -4.40 11.53
C ASN A 75 2.74 -3.48 12.19
N GLY A 76 2.73 -2.19 11.90
CA GLY A 76 3.65 -1.20 12.47
C GLY A 76 5.07 -1.22 11.89
N GLU A 77 5.43 -2.24 11.11
CA GLU A 77 6.78 -2.39 10.56
C GLU A 77 6.74 -2.80 9.08
N ILE A 78 7.70 -2.26 8.33
CA ILE A 78 8.00 -2.66 6.95
C ILE A 78 9.37 -3.31 6.94
N PRO A 79 9.57 -4.46 6.27
CA PRO A 79 10.88 -5.12 6.22
C PRO A 79 11.97 -4.18 5.68
N SER A 80 13.11 -4.09 6.38
CA SER A 80 14.19 -3.13 6.11
C SER A 80 14.73 -3.19 4.68
N LYS A 81 14.73 -4.36 4.06
CA LYS A 81 15.14 -4.51 2.65
C LYS A 81 14.34 -3.63 1.68
N TRP A 82 13.11 -3.23 2.05
CA TRP A 82 12.27 -2.33 1.24
C TRP A 82 12.53 -0.86 1.56
N THR A 83 12.98 -0.54 2.78
CA THR A 83 13.20 0.82 3.25
C THR A 83 14.66 1.26 3.19
N ASP A 84 15.63 0.35 3.39
CA ASP A 84 17.07 0.65 3.38
C ASP A 84 17.55 1.36 2.10
N PRO A 85 17.05 1.01 0.88
CA PRO A 85 17.46 1.71 -0.33
C PRO A 85 17.15 3.22 -0.33
N TRP A 86 16.14 3.65 0.41
CA TRP A 86 15.72 5.07 0.49
C TRP A 86 16.61 5.89 1.43
N LYS A 87 17.40 5.23 2.30
CA LYS A 87 18.27 5.89 3.29
C LYS A 87 17.53 6.92 4.15
N GLY A 88 16.27 6.64 4.48
CA GLY A 88 15.40 7.53 5.24
C GLY A 88 15.02 8.83 4.51
N LYS A 89 15.10 8.88 3.17
CA LYS A 89 14.83 10.07 2.37
C LYS A 89 13.65 9.89 1.44
N VAL A 90 12.92 10.97 1.20
CA VAL A 90 11.79 11.04 0.26
C VAL A 90 12.01 12.22 -0.69
N ASN A 91 11.89 11.96 -1.98
CA ASN A 91 11.90 13.00 -3.00
C ASN A 91 10.46 13.39 -3.36
N THR A 92 10.18 14.68 -3.37
CA THR A 92 8.88 15.22 -3.75
C THR A 92 8.99 16.19 -4.92
N THR A 93 7.93 16.28 -5.70
CA THR A 93 7.78 17.29 -6.77
C THR A 93 7.13 18.58 -6.26
N ILE A 94 6.89 18.70 -4.96
CA ILE A 94 6.30 19.90 -4.36
C ILE A 94 7.31 21.04 -4.42
N SER A 95 6.91 22.15 -5.04
CA SER A 95 7.78 23.32 -5.19
C SER A 95 8.34 23.80 -3.85
N GLY A 96 9.65 24.00 -3.81
CA GLY A 96 10.36 24.48 -2.62
C GLY A 96 10.65 23.41 -1.54
N ILE A 97 10.24 22.14 -1.74
CA ILE A 97 10.51 21.06 -0.78
C ILE A 97 11.64 20.15 -1.28
N GLY A 98 11.52 19.59 -2.47
CA GLY A 98 12.51 18.67 -3.02
C GLY A 98 12.73 17.41 -2.18
N GLU A 99 13.97 17.11 -1.82
CA GLU A 99 14.34 15.99 -0.95
C GLU A 99 14.17 16.36 0.53
N LEU A 100 13.53 15.50 1.30
CA LEU A 100 13.45 15.64 2.76
C LEU A 100 13.61 14.26 3.44
N SER A 101 13.98 14.28 4.74
CA SER A 101 14.02 13.05 5.53
C SER A 101 12.60 12.56 5.84
N LEU A 102 12.40 11.25 5.84
CA LEU A 102 11.15 10.63 6.21
C LEU A 102 10.76 10.99 7.65
N GLU A 103 11.73 11.01 8.57
CA GLU A 103 11.52 11.40 9.96
C GLU A 103 10.99 12.85 10.08
N ASN A 104 11.57 13.78 9.32
CA ASN A 104 11.08 15.16 9.28
C ASN A 104 9.64 15.24 8.76
N LEU A 105 9.30 14.45 7.73
CA LEU A 105 7.94 14.37 7.21
C LEU A 105 6.96 13.84 8.27
N ILE A 106 7.32 12.79 8.98
CA ILE A 106 6.53 12.21 10.06
C ILE A 106 6.30 13.25 11.15
N GLN A 107 7.36 13.91 11.65
CA GLN A 107 7.25 14.93 12.72
C GLN A 107 6.35 16.10 12.30
N ARG A 108 6.46 16.58 11.07
CA ARG A 108 5.60 17.64 10.54
C ARG A 108 4.12 17.21 10.48
N THR A 109 3.88 15.97 10.10
CA THR A 109 2.52 15.40 10.04
C THR A 109 1.90 15.28 11.45
N GLU A 110 2.68 14.79 12.42
CA GLU A 110 2.25 14.69 13.82
C GLU A 110 1.93 16.08 14.41
N ASN A 111 2.80 17.06 14.21
CA ASN A 111 2.57 18.42 14.69
C ASN A 111 1.29 19.02 14.10
N LEU A 112 1.03 18.76 12.81
CA LEU A 112 -0.19 19.22 12.16
C LEU A 112 -1.43 18.54 12.73
N ARG A 113 -1.39 17.23 12.96
CA ARG A 113 -2.46 16.45 13.58
C ARG A 113 -2.82 17.00 14.96
N GLU A 114 -1.82 17.27 15.80
CA GLU A 114 -2.02 17.81 17.14
C GLU A 114 -2.66 19.22 17.10
N ASN A 115 -2.18 20.07 16.21
CA ASN A 115 -2.72 21.42 16.03
C ASN A 115 -4.21 21.38 15.62
N ILE A 116 -4.57 20.56 14.63
CA ILE A 116 -5.95 20.39 14.17
C ILE A 116 -6.82 19.84 15.31
N SER A 117 -6.36 18.80 15.99
CA SER A 117 -7.09 18.19 17.10
C SER A 117 -7.35 19.19 18.26
N SER A 118 -6.38 20.07 18.54
CA SER A 118 -6.52 21.09 19.57
C SER A 118 -7.50 22.21 19.19
N GLN A 119 -7.60 22.54 17.91
CA GLN A 119 -8.57 23.52 17.38
C GLN A 119 -9.99 22.98 17.45
N LEU A 120 -10.20 21.71 17.04
CA LEU A 120 -11.52 21.06 17.10
C LEU A 120 -12.10 20.90 18.51
N LYS A 121 -11.23 20.80 19.52
CA LYS A 121 -11.67 20.73 20.94
C LYS A 121 -12.06 22.08 21.53
N LYS A 122 -11.72 23.20 20.87
CA LYS A 122 -12.00 24.56 21.33
C LYS A 122 -13.26 25.18 20.67
N SER A 123 -13.78 24.53 19.65
CA SER A 123 -15.02 24.87 18.95
C SER A 123 -16.18 24.02 19.45
#